data_24b3201fee6c5351771180be267b6d24
#
_entry.id   24b3201fee6c5351771180be267b6d24
#
_cell.length_a   1.000
_cell.length_b   1.000
_cell.length_c   1.000
_cell.angle_alpha   90.00
_cell.angle_beta   90.00
_cell.angle_gamma   90.00
#
_symmetry.space_group_name_H-M   'P 1'
#
loop_
_entity.id
_entity.type
_entity.pdbx_description
1 polymer ?
#
loop_
_entity_poly.entity_id
_entity_poly.type
_entity_poly.pdbx_seq_one_letter_code
_entity_poly.pdbx_strand_id
1 'polypeptide(L)'
;DKDGTLIEFDHSWEKIGVRLVNSFLETFPVANKEATLRKLGVVKDTISPDSVMGSGSLDEIVHAFNDESGKDVSKWTRDTSQTLIDSREPENNWIDGVYDMIQSLRHEGYKIGIVTSDSEKGVTQFLEETHSKDAFDLVISTEAHTAEKPNPEVLKPLFDHYDVKPEDVAIVGDTNNDMKTKV
;
A
#
# COMPACT_ATOMS: atom_id res chain seq x y z
N ASP A 1 9.88 -2.40 -5.60
CA ASP A 1 8.65 -1.94 -4.97
C ASP A 1 8.46 -0.44 -5.19
N LYS A 2 7.25 0.10 -4.88
CA LYS A 2 6.92 1.53 -4.99
C LYS A 2 6.96 2.21 -3.62
N ASP A 3 6.00 1.91 -2.77
CA ASP A 3 5.83 2.55 -1.47
C ASP A 3 6.91 2.12 -0.49
N GLY A 4 7.59 3.06 0.15
CA GLY A 4 8.74 2.80 1.03
C GLY A 4 10.07 2.48 0.30
N THR A 5 10.06 2.45 -1.04
CA THR A 5 11.25 2.10 -1.84
C THR A 5 11.58 3.15 -2.90
N LEU A 6 10.65 3.46 -3.79
CA LEU A 6 10.79 4.55 -4.77
C LEU A 6 10.35 5.88 -4.16
N ILE A 7 9.23 5.86 -3.48
CA ILE A 7 8.64 7.01 -2.80
C ILE A 7 8.60 6.75 -1.29
N GLU A 8 8.55 7.84 -0.53
CA GLU A 8 8.32 7.77 0.90
C GLU A 8 7.03 6.99 1.19
N PHE A 9 6.96 6.33 2.35
CA PHE A 9 5.74 5.64 2.75
C PHE A 9 4.58 6.64 2.76
N ASP A 10 3.53 6.30 2.02
CA ASP A 10 2.38 7.19 1.86
C ASP A 10 1.54 7.24 3.16
N HIS A 11 1.76 8.28 3.96
CA HIS A 11 1.01 8.56 5.18
C HIS A 11 -0.47 8.88 4.93
N SER A 12 -0.90 8.98 3.67
CA SER A 12 -2.32 9.20 3.37
C SER A 12 -3.18 8.02 3.83
N TRP A 13 -2.65 6.80 3.84
CA TRP A 13 -3.34 5.63 4.41
C TRP A 13 -3.53 5.73 5.90
N GLU A 14 -2.53 6.23 6.63
CA GLU A 14 -2.63 6.48 8.06
C GLU A 14 -3.70 7.53 8.36
N LYS A 15 -3.72 8.63 7.59
CA LYS A 15 -4.75 9.68 7.70
C LYS A 15 -6.16 9.12 7.46
N ILE A 16 -6.33 8.23 6.48
CA ILE A 16 -7.60 7.54 6.22
C ILE A 16 -8.01 6.68 7.42
N GLY A 17 -7.12 5.86 7.94
CA GLY A 17 -7.39 5.00 9.09
C GLY A 17 -7.78 5.80 10.33
N VAL A 18 -7.07 6.88 10.64
CA VAL A 18 -7.42 7.80 11.74
C VAL A 18 -8.79 8.43 11.52
N ARG A 19 -9.09 8.92 10.31
CA ARG A 19 -10.40 9.49 9.97
C ARG A 19 -11.54 8.47 10.11
N LEU A 20 -11.30 7.22 9.68
CA LEU A 20 -12.28 6.14 9.80
C LEU A 20 -12.63 5.86 11.26
N VAL A 21 -11.61 5.74 12.13
CA VAL A 21 -11.82 5.51 13.57
C VAL A 21 -12.52 6.71 14.23
N ASN A 22 -12.13 7.94 13.92
CA ASN A 22 -12.78 9.13 14.46
C ASN A 22 -14.24 9.21 14.01
N SER A 23 -14.54 8.96 12.74
CA SER A 23 -15.93 8.91 12.23
C SER A 23 -16.75 7.82 12.91
N PHE A 24 -16.15 6.66 13.22
CA PHE A 24 -16.79 5.60 13.98
C PHE A 24 -17.16 6.06 15.40
N LEU A 25 -16.23 6.69 16.11
CA LEU A 25 -16.43 7.20 17.49
C LEU A 25 -17.42 8.38 17.57
N GLU A 26 -17.61 9.10 16.49
CA GLU A 26 -18.62 10.16 16.36
C GLU A 26 -20.01 9.57 16.09
N THR A 27 -20.08 8.50 15.30
CA THR A 27 -21.32 7.91 14.81
C THR A 27 -21.92 6.90 15.80
N PHE A 28 -21.08 6.13 16.48
CA PHE A 28 -21.53 5.04 17.34
C PHE A 28 -21.09 5.25 18.79
N PRO A 29 -22.01 4.98 19.77
CA PRO A 29 -21.63 5.01 21.16
C PRO A 29 -20.70 3.84 21.50
N VAL A 30 -19.63 4.14 22.22
CA VAL A 30 -18.69 3.16 22.78
C VAL A 30 -18.55 3.40 24.29
N ALA A 31 -18.19 2.35 25.04
CA ALA A 31 -18.10 2.43 26.49
C ALA A 31 -17.01 3.43 26.95
N ASN A 32 -15.88 3.47 26.26
CA ASN A 32 -14.77 4.37 26.57
C ASN A 32 -13.98 4.68 25.28
N LYS A 33 -14.11 5.90 24.77
CA LYS A 33 -13.47 6.34 23.53
C LYS A 33 -11.94 6.17 23.53
N GLU A 34 -11.30 6.52 24.65
CA GLU A 34 -9.84 6.44 24.74
C GLU A 34 -9.34 4.98 24.75
N ALA A 35 -10.05 4.10 25.44
CA ALA A 35 -9.75 2.67 25.43
C ALA A 35 -9.97 2.05 24.04
N THR A 36 -11.06 2.44 23.36
CA THR A 36 -11.37 2.01 22.00
C THR A 36 -10.30 2.49 21.01
N LEU A 37 -9.87 3.75 21.07
CA LEU A 37 -8.77 4.26 20.26
C LEU A 37 -7.50 3.41 20.40
N ARG A 38 -7.07 3.14 21.64
CA ARG A 38 -5.89 2.31 21.92
C ARG A 38 -6.05 0.88 21.41
N LYS A 39 -7.23 0.28 21.59
CA LYS A 39 -7.51 -1.09 21.14
C LYS A 39 -7.49 -1.20 19.62
N LEU A 40 -7.99 -0.20 18.92
CA LEU A 40 -7.93 -0.10 17.46
C LEU A 40 -6.52 0.27 16.96
N GLY A 41 -5.64 0.78 17.81
CA GLY A 41 -4.28 1.12 17.50
C GLY A 41 -4.05 2.58 17.13
N VAL A 42 -5.00 3.46 17.42
CA VAL A 42 -4.84 4.91 17.20
C VAL A 42 -4.29 5.58 18.45
N VAL A 43 -3.13 6.21 18.32
CA VAL A 43 -2.43 6.92 19.40
C VAL A 43 -1.94 8.27 18.87
N LYS A 44 -2.44 9.36 19.43
CA LYS A 44 -2.06 10.73 19.04
C LYS A 44 -2.12 10.99 17.53
N ASP A 45 -3.24 10.59 16.91
CA ASP A 45 -3.48 10.71 15.46
C ASP A 45 -2.49 9.95 14.56
N THR A 46 -1.83 8.93 15.09
CA THR A 46 -1.04 7.96 14.35
C THR A 46 -1.57 6.55 14.54
N ILE A 47 -1.21 5.64 13.64
CA ILE A 47 -1.62 4.24 13.69
C ILE A 47 -0.43 3.36 14.07
N SER A 48 -0.62 2.52 15.09
CA SER A 48 0.36 1.49 15.44
C SER A 48 0.43 0.43 14.34
N PRO A 49 1.61 0.14 13.76
CA PRO A 49 1.74 -0.81 12.65
C PRO A 49 1.19 -2.22 12.96
N ASP A 50 1.34 -2.69 14.20
CA ASP A 50 0.92 -4.02 14.63
C ASP A 50 -0.54 -4.09 15.10
N SER A 51 -1.32 -3.02 14.91
CA SER A 51 -2.73 -2.95 15.31
C SER A 51 -3.66 -3.43 14.19
N VAL A 52 -4.95 -3.61 14.55
CA VAL A 52 -5.99 -3.93 13.56
C VAL A 52 -6.11 -2.84 12.48
N MET A 53 -5.91 -1.57 12.83
CA MET A 53 -5.91 -0.48 11.86
C MET A 53 -4.62 -0.39 11.06
N GLY A 54 -3.49 -0.91 11.57
CA GLY A 54 -2.19 -0.83 10.90
C GLY A 54 -1.93 -1.98 9.93
N SER A 55 -2.37 -3.19 10.27
CA SER A 55 -2.06 -4.41 9.50
C SER A 55 -3.25 -5.34 9.30
N GLY A 56 -4.42 -5.02 9.87
CA GLY A 56 -5.61 -5.85 9.73
C GLY A 56 -6.28 -5.71 8.37
N SER A 57 -6.92 -6.79 7.93
CA SER A 57 -7.83 -6.78 6.79
C SER A 57 -9.08 -5.94 7.06
N LEU A 58 -9.80 -5.54 6.01
CA LEU A 58 -11.07 -4.84 6.17
C LEU A 58 -12.08 -5.65 6.99
N ASP A 59 -12.07 -6.98 6.88
CA ASP A 59 -12.94 -7.85 7.66
C ASP A 59 -12.59 -7.82 9.16
N GLU A 60 -11.32 -7.81 9.49
CA GLU A 60 -10.87 -7.67 10.89
C GLU A 60 -11.23 -6.31 11.47
N ILE A 61 -11.12 -5.22 10.67
CA ILE A 61 -11.57 -3.88 11.08
C ILE A 61 -13.09 -3.88 11.33
N VAL A 62 -13.87 -4.49 10.44
CA VAL A 62 -15.34 -4.63 10.61
C VAL A 62 -15.66 -5.37 11.88
N HIS A 63 -15.00 -6.49 12.18
CA HIS A 63 -15.20 -7.24 13.41
C HIS A 63 -14.87 -6.40 14.65
N ALA A 64 -13.75 -5.69 14.63
CA ALA A 64 -13.35 -4.82 15.76
C ALA A 64 -14.38 -3.70 16.03
N PHE A 65 -14.93 -3.09 14.98
CA PHE A 65 -15.95 -2.04 15.11
C PHE A 65 -17.29 -2.60 15.60
N ASN A 66 -17.69 -3.79 15.15
CA ASN A 66 -18.87 -4.49 15.66
C ASN A 66 -18.73 -4.77 17.17
N ASP A 67 -17.58 -5.27 17.59
CA ASP A 67 -17.30 -5.57 19.00
C ASP A 67 -17.34 -4.32 19.88
N GLU A 68 -16.70 -3.23 19.43
CA GLU A 68 -16.64 -1.98 20.19
C GLU A 68 -17.99 -1.27 20.29
N SER A 69 -18.82 -1.32 19.26
CA SER A 69 -20.15 -0.70 19.25
C SER A 69 -21.24 -1.59 19.87
N GLY A 70 -21.00 -2.90 19.98
CA GLY A 70 -22.00 -3.89 20.36
C GLY A 70 -23.15 -4.04 19.34
N LYS A 71 -22.91 -3.63 18.09
CA LYS A 71 -23.89 -3.65 16.99
C LYS A 71 -23.23 -4.12 15.69
N ASP A 72 -24.04 -4.59 14.75
CA ASP A 72 -23.57 -4.81 13.38
C ASP A 72 -23.47 -3.47 12.63
N VAL A 73 -22.25 -2.99 12.48
CA VAL A 73 -21.88 -1.78 11.74
C VAL A 73 -21.14 -2.10 10.43
N SER A 74 -21.19 -3.36 10.00
CA SER A 74 -20.41 -3.87 8.85
C SER A 74 -20.64 -3.07 7.58
N LYS A 75 -21.89 -2.77 7.26
CA LYS A 75 -22.20 -1.98 6.06
C LYS A 75 -21.63 -0.56 6.16
N TRP A 76 -21.83 0.11 7.30
CA TRP A 76 -21.31 1.46 7.52
C TRP A 76 -19.78 1.49 7.40
N THR A 77 -19.09 0.54 8.01
CA THR A 77 -17.64 0.46 7.99
C THR A 77 -17.12 0.33 6.56
N ARG A 78 -17.70 -0.57 5.77
CA ARG A 78 -17.30 -0.77 4.36
C ARG A 78 -17.56 0.45 3.50
N ASP A 79 -18.77 1.02 3.59
CA ASP A 79 -19.16 2.18 2.80
C ASP A 79 -18.31 3.41 3.16
N THR A 80 -18.06 3.63 4.46
CA THR A 80 -17.24 4.76 4.93
C THR A 80 -15.78 4.56 4.55
N SER A 81 -15.23 3.36 4.70
CA SER A 81 -13.87 3.03 4.25
C SER A 81 -13.71 3.31 2.76
N GLN A 82 -14.63 2.84 1.92
CA GLN A 82 -14.58 3.06 0.49
C GLN A 82 -14.64 4.54 0.14
N THR A 83 -15.53 5.30 0.78
CA THR A 83 -15.65 6.76 0.57
C THR A 83 -14.35 7.48 0.92
N LEU A 84 -13.71 7.11 2.03
CA LEU A 84 -12.42 7.69 2.44
C LEU A 84 -11.29 7.33 1.47
N ILE A 85 -11.25 6.08 1.02
CA ILE A 85 -10.28 5.60 0.02
C ILE A 85 -10.46 6.36 -1.30
N ASP A 86 -11.70 6.52 -1.76
CA ASP A 86 -12.00 7.23 -3.02
C ASP A 86 -11.63 8.72 -2.96
N SER A 87 -11.62 9.31 -1.76
CA SER A 87 -11.24 10.69 -1.51
C SER A 87 -9.75 10.87 -1.15
N ARG A 88 -8.95 9.81 -1.21
CA ARG A 88 -7.53 9.84 -0.88
C ARG A 88 -6.77 10.70 -1.90
N GLU A 89 -5.94 11.57 -1.40
CA GLU A 89 -4.89 12.26 -2.16
C GLU A 89 -3.56 11.59 -1.80
N PRO A 90 -3.00 10.73 -2.66
CA PRO A 90 -1.72 10.05 -2.40
C PRO A 90 -0.58 11.05 -2.29
N GLU A 91 0.41 10.73 -1.47
CA GLU A 91 1.64 11.50 -1.34
C GLU A 91 2.74 10.78 -2.15
N ASN A 92 2.98 11.21 -3.40
CA ASN A 92 3.94 10.59 -4.32
C ASN A 92 5.30 11.31 -4.27
N ASN A 93 5.89 11.40 -3.07
CA ASN A 93 7.19 12.05 -2.88
C ASN A 93 8.34 11.04 -3.09
N TRP A 94 9.22 11.31 -4.05
CA TRP A 94 10.42 10.50 -4.23
C TRP A 94 11.29 10.49 -2.98
N ILE A 95 11.85 9.32 -2.67
CA ILE A 95 12.96 9.24 -1.72
C ILE A 95 14.17 9.92 -2.36
N ASP A 96 14.86 10.76 -1.59
CA ASP A 96 16.00 11.55 -2.08
C ASP A 96 17.04 10.70 -2.80
N GLY A 97 17.41 11.11 -4.02
CA GLY A 97 18.41 10.45 -4.87
C GLY A 97 17.93 9.19 -5.60
N VAL A 98 16.75 8.65 -5.30
CA VAL A 98 16.28 7.40 -5.95
C VAL A 98 16.00 7.62 -7.43
N TYR A 99 15.36 8.72 -7.79
CA TYR A 99 15.10 9.01 -9.20
C TYR A 99 16.40 9.16 -10.02
N ASP A 100 17.39 9.87 -9.48
CA ASP A 100 18.70 10.05 -10.13
C ASP A 100 19.43 8.71 -10.27
N MET A 101 19.35 7.84 -9.26
CA MET A 101 19.89 6.48 -9.33
C MET A 101 19.24 5.67 -10.46
N ILE A 102 17.91 5.72 -10.59
CA ILE A 102 17.17 5.04 -11.67
C ILE A 102 17.65 5.54 -13.03
N GLN A 103 17.81 6.86 -13.21
CA GLN A 103 18.31 7.43 -14.46
C GLN A 103 19.73 6.95 -14.77
N SER A 104 20.59 6.87 -13.76
CA SER A 104 21.97 6.37 -13.90
C SER A 104 22.00 4.91 -14.32
N LEU A 105 21.21 4.05 -13.68
CA LEU A 105 21.10 2.62 -14.04
C LEU A 105 20.60 2.45 -15.48
N ARG A 106 19.59 3.21 -15.88
CA ARG A 106 19.09 3.19 -17.26
C ARG A 106 20.15 3.62 -18.27
N HIS A 107 20.95 4.63 -17.95
CA HIS A 107 22.07 5.07 -18.79
C HIS A 107 23.14 3.97 -18.95
N GLU A 108 23.33 3.15 -17.93
CA GLU A 108 24.20 1.97 -17.96
C GLU A 108 23.59 0.76 -18.68
N GLY A 109 22.35 0.87 -19.15
CA GLY A 109 21.66 -0.15 -19.95
C GLY A 109 20.80 -1.13 -19.14
N TYR A 110 20.63 -0.92 -17.83
CA TYR A 110 19.71 -1.73 -17.03
C TYR A 110 18.26 -1.44 -17.40
N LYS A 111 17.43 -2.50 -17.36
CA LYS A 111 15.99 -2.40 -17.44
C LYS A 111 15.42 -2.21 -16.03
N ILE A 112 14.51 -1.27 -15.89
CA ILE A 112 13.92 -0.92 -14.59
C ILE A 112 12.42 -1.24 -14.63
N GLY A 113 11.97 -2.07 -13.70
CA GLY A 113 10.56 -2.41 -13.54
C GLY A 113 10.02 -2.03 -12.16
N ILE A 114 8.72 -1.78 -12.09
CA ILE A 114 7.96 -1.67 -10.83
C ILE A 114 7.20 -2.96 -10.61
N VAL A 115 7.31 -3.54 -9.41
CA VAL A 115 6.45 -4.62 -8.93
C VAL A 115 5.91 -4.20 -7.57
N THR A 116 4.63 -3.88 -7.50
CA THR A 116 4.01 -3.29 -6.31
C THR A 116 2.70 -3.97 -5.93
N SER A 117 2.34 -3.88 -4.65
CA SER A 117 1.02 -4.27 -4.13
C SER A 117 -0.04 -3.17 -4.31
N ASP A 118 0.34 -2.01 -4.86
CA ASP A 118 -0.63 -0.97 -5.19
C ASP A 118 -1.45 -1.33 -6.44
N SER A 119 -2.61 -0.72 -6.59
CA SER A 119 -3.50 -0.88 -7.73
C SER A 119 -2.92 -0.24 -9.01
N GLU A 120 -3.38 -0.67 -10.17
CA GLU A 120 -3.05 -0.03 -11.46
C GLU A 120 -3.34 1.48 -11.43
N LYS A 121 -4.47 1.88 -10.85
CA LYS A 121 -4.85 3.28 -10.70
C LYS A 121 -3.81 4.06 -9.86
N GLY A 122 -3.38 3.50 -8.72
CA GLY A 122 -2.41 4.13 -7.83
C GLY A 122 -1.05 4.29 -8.51
N VAL A 123 -0.57 3.27 -9.21
CA VAL A 123 0.70 3.32 -9.95
C VAL A 123 0.61 4.31 -11.12
N THR A 124 -0.49 4.31 -11.87
CA THR A 124 -0.70 5.25 -12.97
C THR A 124 -0.66 6.70 -12.47
N GLN A 125 -1.35 6.98 -11.36
CA GLN A 125 -1.33 8.30 -10.74
C GLN A 125 0.08 8.71 -10.30
N PHE A 126 0.83 7.81 -9.65
CA PHE A 126 2.23 8.04 -9.29
C PHE A 126 3.08 8.42 -10.52
N LEU A 127 3.00 7.63 -11.59
CA LEU A 127 3.79 7.87 -12.80
C LEU A 127 3.43 9.19 -13.50
N GLU A 128 2.17 9.59 -13.48
CA GLU A 128 1.67 10.85 -14.04
C GLU A 128 2.11 12.06 -13.20
N GLU A 129 1.88 12.02 -11.89
CA GLU A 129 2.21 13.12 -10.99
C GLU A 129 3.72 13.38 -10.89
N THR A 130 4.52 12.33 -10.95
CA THR A 130 5.98 12.42 -10.90
C THR A 130 6.64 12.58 -12.29
N HIS A 131 5.85 12.57 -13.37
CA HIS A 131 6.35 12.60 -14.75
C HIS A 131 7.41 11.53 -15.04
N SER A 132 7.26 10.33 -14.46
CA SER A 132 8.29 9.28 -14.49
C SER A 132 7.93 8.07 -15.34
N LYS A 133 6.86 8.12 -16.12
CA LYS A 133 6.40 6.98 -16.95
C LYS A 133 7.52 6.38 -17.81
N ASP A 134 8.33 7.22 -18.42
CA ASP A 134 9.42 6.80 -19.28
C ASP A 134 10.65 6.26 -18.53
N ALA A 135 10.65 6.34 -17.20
CA ALA A 135 11.72 5.81 -16.37
C ALA A 135 11.61 4.29 -16.14
N PHE A 136 10.48 3.69 -16.46
CA PHE A 136 10.21 2.28 -16.20
C PHE A 136 9.86 1.52 -17.47
N ASP A 137 10.52 0.39 -17.65
CA ASP A 137 10.34 -0.50 -18.81
C ASP A 137 9.19 -1.48 -18.61
N LEU A 138 8.81 -1.76 -17.36
CA LEU A 138 7.74 -2.68 -16.97
C LEU A 138 7.07 -2.22 -15.68
N VAL A 139 5.76 -2.35 -15.61
CA VAL A 139 4.97 -2.09 -14.40
C VAL A 139 4.07 -3.28 -14.12
N ILE A 140 4.18 -3.85 -12.93
CA ILE A 140 3.34 -4.93 -12.42
C ILE A 140 2.67 -4.41 -11.15
N SER A 141 1.37 -4.20 -11.20
CA SER A 141 0.51 -3.79 -10.11
C SER A 141 -0.40 -4.93 -9.64
N THR A 142 -1.01 -4.79 -8.47
CA THR A 142 -2.02 -5.74 -7.99
C THR A 142 -3.35 -5.49 -8.69
N GLU A 143 -3.83 -6.53 -9.39
CA GLU A 143 -5.16 -6.57 -9.98
C GLU A 143 -5.90 -7.83 -9.54
N ALA A 144 -7.23 -7.78 -9.60
CA ALA A 144 -8.03 -8.95 -9.31
C ALA A 144 -7.59 -10.15 -10.18
N HIS A 145 -7.26 -11.26 -9.55
CA HIS A 145 -6.81 -12.52 -10.17
C HIS A 145 -5.33 -12.59 -10.58
N THR A 146 -4.49 -11.64 -10.21
CA THR A 146 -3.04 -11.74 -10.38
C THR A 146 -2.36 -12.27 -9.12
N ALA A 147 -1.18 -12.88 -9.30
CA ALA A 147 -0.35 -13.25 -8.17
C ALA A 147 0.18 -11.98 -7.48
N GLU A 148 0.32 -12.03 -6.16
CA GLU A 148 0.85 -10.94 -5.34
C GLU A 148 2.14 -11.36 -4.62
N LYS A 149 3.00 -10.39 -4.30
CA LYS A 149 4.18 -10.65 -3.45
C LYS A 149 3.76 -11.27 -2.11
N PRO A 150 4.38 -12.30 -1.59
CA PRO A 150 5.67 -12.87 -2.00
C PRO A 150 5.59 -14.03 -3.01
N ASN A 151 4.46 -14.28 -3.67
CA ASN A 151 4.36 -15.36 -4.65
C ASN A 151 5.25 -15.03 -5.87
N PRO A 152 6.22 -15.89 -6.26
CA PRO A 152 7.11 -15.62 -7.38
C PRO A 152 6.41 -15.52 -8.74
N GLU A 153 5.21 -16.08 -8.88
CA GLU A 153 4.40 -15.92 -10.09
C GLU A 153 4.07 -14.45 -10.43
N VAL A 154 4.19 -13.52 -9.46
CA VAL A 154 4.05 -12.08 -9.72
C VAL A 154 5.06 -11.59 -10.74
N LEU A 155 6.21 -12.24 -10.86
CA LEU A 155 7.28 -11.89 -11.80
C LEU A 155 7.11 -12.52 -13.19
N LYS A 156 6.11 -13.39 -13.38
CA LYS A 156 5.87 -14.04 -14.66
C LYS A 156 5.80 -13.06 -15.84
N PRO A 157 5.12 -11.90 -15.76
CA PRO A 157 5.11 -10.93 -16.87
C PRO A 157 6.50 -10.42 -17.24
N LEU A 158 7.44 -10.31 -16.29
CA LEU A 158 8.82 -9.92 -16.57
C LEU A 158 9.53 -10.96 -17.45
N PHE A 159 9.43 -12.25 -17.10
CA PHE A 159 10.07 -13.34 -17.85
C PHE A 159 9.38 -13.64 -19.18
N ASP A 160 8.07 -13.39 -19.27
CA ASP A 160 7.36 -13.50 -20.55
C ASP A 160 7.72 -12.39 -21.52
N HIS A 161 8.11 -11.22 -21.02
CA HIS A 161 8.41 -10.03 -21.84
C HIS A 161 9.90 -9.91 -22.19
N TYR A 162 10.78 -10.31 -21.29
CA TYR A 162 12.24 -10.20 -21.45
C TYR A 162 12.90 -11.59 -21.43
N ASP A 163 13.84 -11.79 -22.35
CA ASP A 163 14.71 -12.98 -22.37
C ASP A 163 15.84 -12.80 -21.33
N VAL A 164 15.47 -12.87 -20.05
CA VAL A 164 16.38 -12.75 -18.90
C VAL A 164 16.24 -13.96 -18.00
N LYS A 165 17.30 -14.32 -17.29
CA LYS A 165 17.30 -15.40 -16.31
C LYS A 165 17.10 -14.86 -14.91
N PRO A 166 16.63 -15.70 -13.96
CA PRO A 166 16.52 -15.32 -12.56
C PRO A 166 17.77 -14.65 -11.99
N GLU A 167 18.95 -15.16 -12.30
CA GLU A 167 20.23 -14.60 -11.84
C GLU A 167 20.56 -13.19 -12.37
N ASP A 168 19.86 -12.75 -13.44
CA ASP A 168 20.04 -11.42 -14.03
C ASP A 168 19.09 -10.38 -13.42
N VAL A 169 18.23 -10.80 -12.49
CA VAL A 169 17.17 -9.96 -11.90
C VAL A 169 17.43 -9.69 -10.42
N ALA A 170 17.40 -8.43 -10.04
CA ALA A 170 17.44 -8.01 -8.65
C ALA A 170 16.10 -7.39 -8.24
N ILE A 171 15.59 -7.74 -7.07
CA ILE A 171 14.41 -7.14 -6.46
C ILE A 171 14.87 -6.21 -5.34
N VAL A 172 14.34 -4.99 -5.34
CA VAL A 172 14.58 -3.99 -4.29
C VAL A 172 13.24 -3.63 -3.67
N GLY A 173 13.16 -3.67 -2.35
CA GLY A 173 11.96 -3.38 -1.59
C GLY A 173 12.27 -3.22 -0.10
N ASP A 174 11.35 -2.69 0.66
CA ASP A 174 11.47 -2.40 2.10
C ASP A 174 10.78 -3.43 2.99
N THR A 175 9.97 -4.33 2.40
CA THR A 175 9.17 -5.29 3.15
C THR A 175 9.71 -6.73 3.08
N ASN A 176 9.30 -7.55 4.05
CA ASN A 176 9.56 -8.99 4.02
C ASN A 176 8.93 -9.69 2.80
N ASN A 177 7.85 -9.15 2.25
CA ASN A 177 7.22 -9.73 1.07
C ASN A 177 8.07 -9.52 -0.18
N ASP A 178 8.75 -8.37 -0.30
CA ASP A 178 9.72 -8.12 -1.36
C ASP A 178 10.89 -9.12 -1.28
N MET A 179 11.46 -9.26 -0.09
CA MET A 179 12.62 -10.15 0.14
C MET A 179 12.28 -11.64 -0.03
N LYS A 180 11.03 -12.03 0.19
CA LYS A 180 10.56 -13.41 -0.01
C LYS A 180 10.09 -13.69 -1.43
N THR A 181 9.88 -12.68 -2.24
CA THR A 181 9.61 -12.82 -3.68
C THR A 181 10.90 -13.27 -4.36
N LYS A 182 11.09 -14.59 -4.42
CA LYS A 182 12.30 -15.19 -5.01
C LYS A 182 12.16 -15.23 -6.52
N VAL A 183 13.19 -14.82 -7.16
CA VAL A 183 13.39 -14.96 -8.60
C VAL A 183 13.91 -16.36 -8.92
#